data_6b21cc6c7aa0821e09c4a86d5b13768b
#
_entry.id   6b21cc6c7aa0821e09c4a86d5b13768b
#
_cell.length_a   1.000
_cell.length_b   1.000
_cell.length_c   1.000
_cell.angle_alpha   90.00
_cell.angle_beta   90.00
_cell.angle_gamma   90.00
#
_symmetry.space_group_name_H-M   'P 1'
#
loop_
_entity.id
_entity.type
_entity.pdbx_description
1 polymer ?
#
loop_
_entity_poly.entity_id
_entity_poly.type
_entity_poly.pdbx_seq_one_letter_code
_entity_poly.pdbx_strand_id
1 'polypeptide(L)'
;MKKHLIAAFLFAVSLSLSAQEMLVGSYNIRYKNWNDSVQGNVWAKRCQVICDQVNFMDPVIFGTQEVLYNQLQDMLKALDGYAYIGIGRDDGKRAGEHEAIFYKKDKLELLDHGDFWLSETPDKPGLGWDAACIRICTWGKFCFKGQEQRHGLFNRRKHDAQKEFYFFNLHMDHVGVVARREAAKLVVAKVKEIAQGAPVFITGDFNVDQDNEIYTIFTKSGILKDCYDAARIRFAENGTFNAFKTEYYTTSRIDHVFVSPGIQVEAYGVLTNSYWTPDETEETLKSADAPQEISFDNYIRRNPSDHYPVFVKATVGSEE
;
A
#
# COMPACT_ATOMS: atom_id res chain seq x y z
N MET A 1 13.51 -13.06 71.72
CA MET A 1 13.84 -12.12 70.64
C MET A 1 13.50 -12.81 69.30
N LYS A 2 12.36 -12.49 68.72
CA LYS A 2 11.93 -13.02 67.42
C LYS A 2 12.30 -12.03 66.33
N LYS A 3 13.18 -12.43 65.41
CA LYS A 3 13.57 -11.63 64.23
C LYS A 3 12.51 -11.84 63.13
N HIS A 4 11.78 -10.80 62.80
CA HIS A 4 10.88 -10.79 61.62
C HIS A 4 11.72 -10.45 60.36
N LEU A 5 11.82 -11.42 59.43
CA LEU A 5 12.33 -11.23 58.09
C LEU A 5 11.18 -10.64 57.25
N ILE A 6 11.30 -9.40 56.80
CA ILE A 6 10.41 -8.78 55.80
C ILE A 6 11.00 -9.13 54.45
N ALA A 7 10.34 -10.03 53.70
CA ALA A 7 10.65 -10.31 52.30
C ALA A 7 9.99 -9.23 51.44
N ALA A 8 10.78 -8.35 50.86
CA ALA A 8 10.31 -7.38 49.87
C ALA A 8 10.15 -8.11 48.51
N PHE A 9 8.91 -8.33 48.08
CA PHE A 9 8.59 -8.81 46.74
C PHE A 9 8.70 -7.62 45.78
N LEU A 10 9.78 -7.56 45.04
CA LEU A 10 9.91 -6.68 43.89
C LEU A 10 9.02 -7.21 42.73
N PHE A 11 7.86 -6.63 42.56
CA PHE A 11 7.05 -6.81 41.34
C PHE A 11 7.74 -6.10 40.18
N ALA A 12 8.50 -6.83 39.39
CA ALA A 12 8.93 -6.33 38.08
C ALA A 12 7.69 -6.27 37.17
N VAL A 13 7.08 -5.10 37.05
CA VAL A 13 6.10 -4.84 36.00
C VAL A 13 6.88 -4.78 34.70
N SER A 14 6.93 -5.91 33.98
CA SER A 14 7.35 -5.92 32.59
C SER A 14 6.33 -5.09 31.78
N LEU A 15 6.71 -3.87 31.40
CA LEU A 15 6.00 -3.09 30.41
C LEU A 15 6.16 -3.83 29.06
N SER A 16 5.22 -4.72 28.76
CA SER A 16 5.09 -5.27 27.42
C SER A 16 4.78 -4.08 26.50
N LEU A 17 5.77 -3.60 25.75
CA LEU A 17 5.50 -2.75 24.60
C LEU A 17 4.66 -3.59 23.63
N SER A 18 3.36 -3.35 23.62
CA SER A 18 2.44 -4.05 22.71
C SER A 18 2.85 -3.76 21.28
N ALA A 19 3.33 -4.78 20.58
CA ALA A 19 3.58 -4.70 19.13
C ALA A 19 2.27 -4.39 18.41
N GLN A 20 2.31 -3.44 17.44
CA GLN A 20 1.11 -3.04 16.70
C GLN A 20 1.06 -3.77 15.36
N GLU A 21 0.18 -4.76 15.25
CA GLU A 21 -0.09 -5.44 14.00
C GLU A 21 -0.97 -4.58 13.08
N MET A 22 -0.65 -4.56 11.79
CA MET A 22 -1.39 -3.83 10.77
C MET A 22 -1.35 -4.51 9.42
N LEU A 23 -2.40 -4.31 8.62
CA LEU A 23 -2.43 -4.63 7.21
C LEU A 23 -2.10 -3.35 6.41
N VAL A 24 -1.10 -3.47 5.54
CA VAL A 24 -0.61 -2.41 4.66
C VAL A 24 -0.83 -2.83 3.22
N GLY A 25 -1.16 -1.90 2.33
CA GLY A 25 -1.37 -2.20 0.91
C GLY A 25 -0.65 -1.27 -0.06
N SER A 26 -0.45 -1.76 -1.28
CA SER A 26 -0.09 -0.99 -2.48
C SER A 26 -1.00 -1.42 -3.62
N TYR A 27 -1.59 -0.47 -4.33
CA TYR A 27 -2.50 -0.78 -5.43
C TYR A 27 -2.44 0.28 -6.53
N ASN A 28 -1.78 -0.03 -7.65
CA ASN A 28 -1.97 0.73 -8.87
C ASN A 28 -3.39 0.46 -9.39
N ILE A 29 -4.30 1.46 -9.30
CA ILE A 29 -5.72 1.30 -9.62
C ILE A 29 -6.04 1.58 -11.09
N ARG A 30 -5.05 1.92 -11.89
CA ARG A 30 -5.17 2.36 -13.27
C ARG A 30 -6.04 3.59 -13.44
N TYR A 31 -5.50 4.65 -14.00
CA TYR A 31 -6.25 5.87 -14.27
C TYR A 31 -7.41 5.62 -15.24
N LYS A 32 -8.47 6.42 -15.09
CA LYS A 32 -9.64 6.38 -15.98
C LYS A 32 -9.30 6.95 -17.33
N ASN A 33 -9.43 6.15 -18.39
CA ASN A 33 -9.25 6.60 -19.78
C ASN A 33 -10.27 5.98 -20.72
N TRP A 34 -10.35 6.53 -21.91
CA TRP A 34 -11.29 6.11 -22.94
C TRP A 34 -10.97 4.71 -23.49
N ASN A 35 -9.72 4.43 -23.77
CA ASN A 35 -9.30 3.16 -24.38
C ASN A 35 -9.66 1.95 -23.51
N ASP A 36 -9.42 2.02 -22.20
CA ASP A 36 -9.81 0.98 -21.26
C ASP A 36 -11.34 0.83 -21.20
N SER A 37 -12.06 1.95 -21.28
CA SER A 37 -13.54 1.95 -21.22
C SER A 37 -14.16 1.24 -22.42
N VAL A 38 -13.67 1.48 -23.66
CA VAL A 38 -14.18 0.80 -24.86
C VAL A 38 -13.85 -0.69 -24.89
N GLN A 39 -12.83 -1.13 -24.14
CA GLN A 39 -12.48 -2.53 -23.93
C GLN A 39 -13.31 -3.20 -22.82
N GLY A 40 -14.25 -2.45 -22.21
CA GLY A 40 -15.13 -2.93 -21.14
C GLY A 40 -14.56 -2.76 -19.71
N ASN A 41 -13.36 -2.16 -19.58
CA ASN A 41 -12.72 -1.89 -18.28
C ASN A 41 -13.16 -0.52 -17.73
N VAL A 42 -14.48 -0.29 -17.66
CA VAL A 42 -15.08 0.99 -17.28
C VAL A 42 -14.79 1.30 -15.80
N TRP A 43 -14.31 2.51 -15.51
CA TRP A 43 -13.94 2.94 -14.17
C TRP A 43 -15.08 2.72 -13.14
N ALA A 44 -16.32 3.06 -13.47
CA ALA A 44 -17.46 2.92 -12.54
C ALA A 44 -17.63 1.49 -12.03
N LYS A 45 -17.36 0.47 -12.88
CA LYS A 45 -17.38 -0.95 -12.47
C LYS A 45 -16.15 -1.31 -11.68
N ARG A 46 -14.98 -0.91 -12.14
CA ARG A 46 -13.70 -1.19 -11.48
C ARG A 46 -13.63 -0.56 -10.10
N CYS A 47 -14.08 0.70 -9.96
CA CYS A 47 -14.10 1.43 -8.69
C CYS A 47 -14.85 0.65 -7.60
N GLN A 48 -16.05 0.13 -7.91
CA GLN A 48 -16.82 -0.64 -6.94
C GLN A 48 -16.05 -1.89 -6.48
N VAL A 49 -15.51 -2.66 -7.44
CA VAL A 49 -14.78 -3.90 -7.12
C VAL A 49 -13.48 -3.62 -6.33
N ILE A 50 -12.75 -2.56 -6.70
CA ILE A 50 -11.55 -2.13 -5.99
C ILE A 50 -11.88 -1.72 -4.55
N CYS A 51 -12.93 -0.89 -4.38
CA CYS A 51 -13.32 -0.43 -3.05
C CYS A 51 -13.89 -1.55 -2.18
N ASP A 52 -14.66 -2.48 -2.76
CA ASP A 52 -15.17 -3.65 -2.04
C ASP A 52 -14.02 -4.55 -1.57
N GLN A 53 -12.99 -4.73 -2.41
CA GLN A 53 -11.78 -5.48 -2.02
C GLN A 53 -11.03 -4.78 -0.88
N VAL A 54 -10.86 -3.46 -0.96
CA VAL A 54 -10.22 -2.68 0.11
C VAL A 54 -11.04 -2.76 1.39
N ASN A 55 -12.36 -2.59 1.32
CA ASN A 55 -13.26 -2.69 2.49
C ASN A 55 -13.22 -4.09 3.11
N PHE A 56 -13.15 -5.16 2.29
CA PHE A 56 -13.06 -6.54 2.77
C PHE A 56 -11.70 -6.84 3.43
N MET A 57 -10.61 -6.35 2.83
CA MET A 57 -9.26 -6.54 3.38
C MET A 57 -9.01 -5.66 4.60
N ASP A 58 -9.67 -4.52 4.69
CA ASP A 58 -9.62 -3.58 5.80
C ASP A 58 -8.22 -3.07 6.17
N PRO A 59 -7.35 -2.67 5.19
CA PRO A 59 -6.02 -2.20 5.50
C PRO A 59 -6.06 -0.93 6.37
N VAL A 60 -5.12 -0.83 7.31
CA VAL A 60 -4.97 0.38 8.14
C VAL A 60 -4.49 1.56 7.31
N ILE A 61 -3.63 1.28 6.32
CA ILE A 61 -3.03 2.26 5.41
C ILE A 61 -2.65 1.58 4.09
N PHE A 62 -2.84 2.27 2.97
CA PHE A 62 -2.39 1.78 1.67
C PHE A 62 -2.07 2.92 0.71
N GLY A 63 -1.08 2.69 -0.15
CA GLY A 63 -0.73 3.56 -1.27
C GLY A 63 -1.51 3.19 -2.53
N THR A 64 -1.88 4.19 -3.32
CA THR A 64 -2.47 4.00 -4.64
C THR A 64 -1.66 4.74 -5.70
N GLN A 65 -1.62 4.22 -6.92
CA GLN A 65 -0.94 4.84 -8.05
C GLN A 65 -1.92 5.05 -9.19
N GLU A 66 -1.62 6.00 -10.07
CA GLU A 66 -2.43 6.40 -11.24
C GLU A 66 -3.80 7.00 -10.91
N VAL A 67 -3.98 7.54 -9.72
CA VAL A 67 -5.31 8.01 -9.29
C VAL A 67 -5.56 9.43 -9.75
N LEU A 68 -6.53 9.65 -10.64
CA LEU A 68 -6.99 10.98 -10.99
C LEU A 68 -7.87 11.59 -9.89
N TYR A 69 -7.92 12.90 -9.78
CA TYR A 69 -8.68 13.58 -8.72
C TYR A 69 -10.15 13.14 -8.63
N ASN A 70 -10.83 12.94 -9.77
CA ASN A 70 -12.20 12.42 -9.77
C ASN A 70 -12.30 10.98 -9.28
N GLN A 71 -11.30 10.13 -9.56
CA GLN A 71 -11.23 8.77 -9.01
C GLN A 71 -11.01 8.77 -7.50
N LEU A 72 -10.17 9.69 -6.97
CA LEU A 72 -10.04 9.90 -5.52
C LEU A 72 -11.39 10.22 -4.86
N GLN A 73 -12.19 11.11 -5.48
CA GLN A 73 -13.49 11.48 -4.95
C GLN A 73 -14.48 10.30 -4.98
N ASP A 74 -14.43 9.45 -6.01
CA ASP A 74 -15.26 8.26 -6.11
C ASP A 74 -14.87 7.23 -5.06
N MET A 75 -13.57 6.99 -4.87
CA MET A 75 -13.05 6.09 -3.83
C MET A 75 -13.40 6.56 -2.42
N LEU A 76 -13.26 7.86 -2.11
CA LEU A 76 -13.62 8.40 -0.79
C LEU A 76 -15.09 8.21 -0.43
N LYS A 77 -15.99 8.20 -1.41
CA LYS A 77 -17.41 7.92 -1.18
C LYS A 77 -17.69 6.45 -0.85
N ALA A 78 -16.85 5.55 -1.40
CA ALA A 78 -17.01 4.11 -1.26
C ALA A 78 -16.17 3.51 -0.11
N LEU A 79 -15.15 4.23 0.38
CA LEU A 79 -14.24 3.81 1.45
C LEU A 79 -14.57 4.54 2.76
N ASP A 80 -15.52 3.98 3.53
CA ASP A 80 -15.91 4.57 4.80
C ASP A 80 -14.78 4.53 5.84
N GLY A 81 -14.63 5.62 6.59
CA GLY A 81 -13.62 5.74 7.62
C GLY A 81 -12.21 6.12 7.14
N TYR A 82 -11.96 6.15 5.83
CA TYR A 82 -10.67 6.57 5.29
C TYR A 82 -10.57 8.09 5.08
N ALA A 83 -9.33 8.57 5.13
CA ALA A 83 -8.90 9.85 4.58
C ALA A 83 -7.72 9.58 3.65
N TYR A 84 -7.30 10.58 2.86
CA TYR A 84 -6.08 10.48 2.06
C TYR A 84 -5.21 11.71 2.16
N ILE A 85 -3.94 11.56 1.81
CA ILE A 85 -2.97 12.62 1.52
C ILE A 85 -2.39 12.39 0.12
N GLY A 86 -1.80 13.41 -0.47
CA GLY A 86 -1.20 13.42 -1.80
C GLY A 86 -1.82 14.47 -2.70
N ILE A 87 -1.02 14.96 -3.64
CA ILE A 87 -1.35 16.03 -4.57
C ILE A 87 -1.17 15.56 -6.01
N GLY A 88 -1.77 16.29 -6.97
CA GLY A 88 -1.61 16.01 -8.40
C GLY A 88 -0.20 16.32 -8.89
N ARG A 89 0.41 15.37 -9.58
CA ARG A 89 1.82 15.44 -9.99
C ARG A 89 2.12 16.57 -10.99
N ASP A 90 1.11 17.02 -11.77
CA ASP A 90 1.35 17.98 -12.84
C ASP A 90 1.38 19.44 -12.36
N ASP A 91 0.66 19.78 -11.31
CA ASP A 91 0.54 21.17 -10.81
C ASP A 91 0.79 21.33 -9.29
N GLY A 92 1.05 20.24 -8.59
CA GLY A 92 1.15 20.24 -7.15
C GLY A 92 -0.17 20.50 -6.43
N LYS A 93 -1.31 20.28 -7.09
CA LYS A 93 -2.66 20.49 -6.53
C LYS A 93 -3.60 19.35 -6.92
N ARG A 94 -4.24 19.41 -8.11
CA ARG A 94 -5.27 18.46 -8.54
C ARG A 94 -5.04 17.90 -9.95
N ALA A 95 -4.13 18.49 -10.73
CA ALA A 95 -3.88 18.06 -12.10
C ALA A 95 -2.92 16.86 -12.14
N GLY A 96 -3.21 15.95 -13.08
CA GLY A 96 -2.46 14.71 -13.24
C GLY A 96 -2.85 13.62 -12.24
N GLU A 97 -2.06 12.58 -12.22
CA GLU A 97 -2.21 11.46 -11.31
C GLU A 97 -1.71 11.83 -9.92
N HIS A 98 -2.25 11.14 -8.90
CA HIS A 98 -1.87 11.26 -7.50
C HIS A 98 -1.31 9.91 -7.04
N GLU A 99 -0.22 9.97 -6.29
CA GLU A 99 0.29 8.81 -5.56
C GLU A 99 -0.28 8.87 -4.13
N ALA A 100 -1.61 8.72 -4.04
CA ALA A 100 -2.32 8.97 -2.80
C ALA A 100 -2.07 7.89 -1.75
N ILE A 101 -2.01 8.31 -0.48
CA ILE A 101 -1.95 7.42 0.68
C ILE A 101 -3.29 7.50 1.39
N PHE A 102 -4.06 6.41 1.38
CA PHE A 102 -5.29 6.26 2.14
C PHE A 102 -5.00 5.65 3.52
N TYR A 103 -5.62 6.19 4.56
CA TYR A 103 -5.44 5.70 5.93
C TYR A 103 -6.74 5.78 6.74
N LYS A 104 -6.91 4.86 7.69
CA LYS A 104 -8.06 4.82 8.59
C LYS A 104 -7.96 5.91 9.67
N LYS A 105 -8.92 6.83 9.67
CA LYS A 105 -8.99 7.95 10.62
C LYS A 105 -9.21 7.53 12.07
N ASP A 106 -9.82 6.38 12.31
CA ASP A 106 -10.06 5.84 13.64
C ASP A 106 -8.83 5.12 14.22
N LYS A 107 -7.91 4.66 13.38
CA LYS A 107 -6.69 3.92 13.77
C LYS A 107 -5.44 4.79 13.81
N LEU A 108 -5.35 5.74 12.90
CA LEU A 108 -4.14 6.55 12.70
C LEU A 108 -4.44 8.05 12.84
N GLU A 109 -3.48 8.75 13.42
CA GLU A 109 -3.36 10.20 13.38
C GLU A 109 -2.23 10.58 12.42
N LEU A 110 -2.52 11.49 11.49
CA LEU A 110 -1.52 12.07 10.60
C LEU A 110 -0.82 13.20 11.34
N LEU A 111 0.49 13.10 11.54
CA LEU A 111 1.30 14.07 12.25
C LEU A 111 1.98 15.08 11.32
N ASP A 112 2.43 14.60 10.16
CA ASP A 112 3.12 15.41 9.14
C ASP A 112 2.99 14.74 7.78
N HIS A 113 3.11 15.49 6.69
CA HIS A 113 3.07 14.95 5.34
C HIS A 113 3.73 15.88 4.33
N GLY A 114 4.03 15.34 3.16
CA GLY A 114 4.56 16.12 2.05
C GLY A 114 4.67 15.30 0.79
N ASP A 115 5.12 15.98 -0.25
CA ASP A 115 5.30 15.42 -1.58
C ASP A 115 6.64 15.90 -2.15
N PHE A 116 7.27 15.09 -2.98
CA PHE A 116 8.44 15.50 -3.75
C PHE A 116 8.45 14.85 -5.13
N TRP A 117 8.90 15.59 -6.13
CA TRP A 117 8.96 15.10 -7.50
C TRP A 117 10.21 14.25 -7.71
N LEU A 118 10.05 13.17 -8.48
CA LEU A 118 11.14 12.28 -8.87
C LEU A 118 11.91 12.89 -10.04
N SER A 119 12.62 13.99 -9.76
CA SER A 119 13.36 14.79 -10.73
C SER A 119 14.57 15.46 -10.09
N GLU A 120 15.38 16.13 -10.90
CA GLU A 120 16.51 16.96 -10.42
C GLU A 120 16.06 18.16 -9.60
N THR A 121 14.76 18.49 -9.65
CA THR A 121 14.15 19.58 -8.88
C THR A 121 12.97 19.05 -8.07
N PRO A 122 13.21 18.33 -6.96
CA PRO A 122 12.17 17.63 -6.24
C PRO A 122 11.13 18.52 -5.55
N ASP A 123 11.38 19.81 -5.44
CA ASP A 123 10.48 20.75 -4.75
C ASP A 123 9.37 21.33 -5.66
N LYS A 124 9.33 20.98 -6.93
CA LYS A 124 8.37 21.52 -7.91
C LYS A 124 8.05 20.52 -9.02
N PRO A 125 6.85 20.63 -9.65
CA PRO A 125 6.48 19.82 -10.79
C PRO A 125 7.51 19.92 -11.93
N GLY A 126 7.88 18.78 -12.50
CA GLY A 126 8.78 18.70 -13.64
C GLY A 126 9.10 17.27 -14.04
N LEU A 127 9.47 17.09 -15.31
CA LEU A 127 10.06 15.84 -15.79
C LEU A 127 11.43 15.66 -15.15
N GLY A 128 11.76 14.45 -14.75
CA GLY A 128 13.07 14.08 -14.24
C GLY A 128 13.87 13.31 -15.29
N TRP A 129 15.11 13.72 -15.53
CA TRP A 129 16.08 13.04 -16.40
C TRP A 129 15.48 12.68 -17.79
N ASP A 130 15.39 11.37 -18.11
CA ASP A 130 14.83 10.85 -19.36
C ASP A 130 13.37 10.35 -19.20
N ALA A 131 12.67 10.80 -18.16
CA ALA A 131 11.30 10.35 -17.88
C ALA A 131 10.31 10.72 -18.97
N ALA A 132 9.39 9.83 -19.28
CA ALA A 132 8.26 10.08 -20.20
C ALA A 132 7.13 10.88 -19.54
N CYS A 133 7.00 10.78 -18.21
CA CYS A 133 5.95 11.44 -17.43
C CYS A 133 6.52 12.09 -16.16
N ILE A 134 5.85 13.15 -15.69
CA ILE A 134 6.12 13.71 -14.36
C ILE A 134 5.80 12.62 -13.31
N ARG A 135 6.72 12.42 -12.35
CA ARG A 135 6.57 11.43 -11.29
C ARG A 135 6.75 12.07 -9.93
N ILE A 136 6.02 11.58 -8.95
CA ILE A 136 5.95 12.14 -7.60
C ILE A 136 6.01 11.02 -6.57
N CYS A 137 6.47 11.35 -5.36
CA CYS A 137 6.37 10.52 -4.18
C CYS A 137 5.63 11.32 -3.10
N THR A 138 4.56 10.75 -2.57
CA THR A 138 3.84 11.26 -1.40
C THR A 138 4.35 10.56 -0.15
N TRP A 139 4.46 11.28 0.97
CA TRP A 139 4.79 10.68 2.26
C TRP A 139 3.94 11.25 3.39
N GLY A 140 3.75 10.44 4.43
CA GLY A 140 3.12 10.87 5.67
C GLY A 140 3.82 10.28 6.89
N LYS A 141 3.82 11.04 7.99
CA LYS A 141 4.19 10.61 9.32
C LYS A 141 2.91 10.31 10.10
N PHE A 142 2.79 9.11 10.60
CA PHE A 142 1.61 8.63 11.30
C PHE A 142 1.95 8.14 12.70
N CYS A 143 0.98 8.23 13.61
CA CYS A 143 1.01 7.49 14.87
C CYS A 143 -0.28 6.70 15.07
N PHE A 144 -0.19 5.57 15.76
CA PHE A 144 -1.37 4.81 16.16
C PHE A 144 -2.15 5.56 17.23
N LYS A 145 -3.46 5.70 17.04
CA LYS A 145 -4.37 6.20 18.07
C LYS A 145 -4.46 5.16 19.19
N GLY A 146 -4.16 5.59 20.43
CA GLY A 146 -4.32 4.74 21.59
C GLY A 146 -5.77 4.27 21.74
N GLN A 147 -5.98 2.98 22.04
CA GLN A 147 -7.29 2.54 22.49
C GLN A 147 -7.59 3.26 23.81
N GLU A 148 -8.70 4.00 23.88
CA GLU A 148 -9.20 4.54 25.13
C GLU A 148 -9.52 3.36 26.07
N GLN A 149 -8.58 3.00 26.94
CA GLN A 149 -8.90 2.14 28.06
C GLN A 149 -9.77 2.96 29.01
N ARG A 150 -11.08 2.68 29.02
CA ARG A 150 -12.01 3.14 30.05
C ARG A 150 -11.60 2.50 31.39
N HIS A 151 -10.63 3.07 32.06
CA HIS A 151 -10.29 2.77 33.43
C HIS A 151 -10.37 4.03 34.30
N GLY A 152 -11.14 3.91 35.35
CA GLY A 152 -11.46 4.70 36.53
C GLY A 152 -10.74 6.04 36.81
N LEU A 153 -11.39 6.82 37.63
CA LEU A 153 -11.23 8.23 38.05
C LEU A 153 -9.83 8.73 38.50
N PHE A 154 -8.76 7.98 38.30
CA PHE A 154 -7.39 8.41 38.65
C PHE A 154 -6.41 8.02 37.55
N ASN A 155 -6.43 8.73 36.40
CA ASN A 155 -5.39 8.56 35.41
C ASN A 155 -4.73 9.88 35.02
N ARG A 156 -3.53 10.10 35.58
CA ARG A 156 -2.50 10.86 34.85
C ARG A 156 -2.27 10.10 33.55
N ARG A 157 -2.55 10.75 32.39
CA ARG A 157 -2.21 10.26 31.06
C ARG A 157 -0.71 9.93 31.04
N LYS A 158 -0.33 8.67 31.27
CA LYS A 158 0.92 8.18 30.74
C LYS A 158 0.67 8.12 29.22
N HIS A 159 1.28 9.01 28.46
CA HIS A 159 1.51 8.78 27.07
C HIS A 159 2.35 7.49 26.99
N ASP A 160 1.72 6.35 26.75
CA ASP A 160 2.42 5.22 26.16
C ASP A 160 3.06 5.78 24.91
N ALA A 161 4.37 5.55 24.73
CA ALA A 161 5.10 6.11 23.59
C ALA A 161 4.35 5.67 22.33
N GLN A 162 3.61 6.63 21.73
CA GLN A 162 2.82 6.38 20.54
C GLN A 162 3.79 5.95 19.46
N LYS A 163 3.59 4.75 18.91
CA LYS A 163 4.46 4.22 17.89
C LYS A 163 4.24 5.00 16.61
N GLU A 164 5.23 5.81 16.26
CA GLU A 164 5.25 6.59 15.04
C GLU A 164 5.90 5.78 13.92
N PHE A 165 5.45 5.99 12.69
CA PHE A 165 6.07 5.45 11.50
C PHE A 165 5.85 6.39 10.32
N TYR A 166 6.68 6.22 9.29
CA TYR A 166 6.55 6.92 8.02
C TYR A 166 6.03 5.98 6.94
N PHE A 167 5.21 6.52 6.07
CA PHE A 167 4.69 5.81 4.92
C PHE A 167 4.96 6.64 3.67
N PHE A 168 5.65 6.05 2.69
CA PHE A 168 5.95 6.64 1.40
C PHE A 168 5.21 5.87 0.32
N ASN A 169 4.68 6.58 -0.69
CA ASN A 169 4.03 5.99 -1.83
C ASN A 169 4.48 6.68 -3.12
N LEU A 170 4.87 5.91 -4.12
CA LEU A 170 5.47 6.44 -5.33
C LEU A 170 5.03 5.68 -6.58
N HIS A 171 5.25 6.31 -7.75
CA HIS A 171 5.16 5.66 -9.06
C HIS A 171 6.36 6.12 -9.90
N MET A 172 7.25 5.18 -10.24
CA MET A 172 8.45 5.47 -11.03
C MET A 172 8.14 5.48 -12.52
N ASP A 173 9.01 6.08 -13.33
CA ASP A 173 8.77 6.19 -14.77
C ASP A 173 8.83 4.83 -15.48
N HIS A 174 7.92 4.61 -16.44
CA HIS A 174 7.81 3.34 -17.15
C HIS A 174 8.74 3.24 -18.37
N VAL A 175 9.33 4.33 -18.85
CA VAL A 175 10.22 4.39 -20.01
C VAL A 175 11.66 4.72 -19.61
N GLY A 176 11.86 5.84 -18.91
CA GLY A 176 13.17 6.40 -18.61
C GLY A 176 13.99 5.53 -17.67
N VAL A 177 15.06 4.91 -18.16
CA VAL A 177 15.94 4.06 -17.33
C VAL A 177 16.80 4.90 -16.38
N VAL A 178 17.29 6.05 -16.86
CA VAL A 178 18.05 6.98 -16.01
C VAL A 178 17.13 7.57 -14.95
N ALA A 179 15.91 7.97 -15.34
CA ALA A 179 14.90 8.48 -14.43
C ALA A 179 14.58 7.49 -13.30
N ARG A 180 14.34 6.21 -13.61
CA ARG A 180 14.12 5.18 -12.57
C ARG A 180 15.32 5.02 -11.63
N ARG A 181 16.53 4.97 -12.21
CA ARG A 181 17.76 4.79 -11.40
C ARG A 181 18.00 5.97 -10.46
N GLU A 182 17.90 7.17 -10.97
CA GLU A 182 18.14 8.37 -10.17
C GLU A 182 16.98 8.64 -9.18
N ALA A 183 15.72 8.37 -9.58
CA ALA A 183 14.59 8.40 -8.68
C ALA A 183 14.76 7.42 -7.50
N ALA A 184 15.22 6.19 -7.75
CA ALA A 184 15.49 5.24 -6.68
C ALA A 184 16.51 5.76 -5.66
N LYS A 185 17.61 6.37 -6.14
CA LYS A 185 18.63 7.01 -5.27
C LYS A 185 18.04 8.19 -4.49
N LEU A 186 17.23 9.04 -5.16
CA LEU A 186 16.58 10.18 -4.55
C LEU A 186 15.62 9.73 -3.44
N VAL A 187 14.77 8.72 -3.70
CA VAL A 187 13.83 8.18 -2.71
C VAL A 187 14.57 7.66 -1.48
N VAL A 188 15.63 6.85 -1.66
CA VAL A 188 16.43 6.35 -0.54
C VAL A 188 17.06 7.49 0.26
N ALA A 189 17.56 8.54 -0.40
CA ALA A 189 18.12 9.72 0.26
C ALA A 189 17.04 10.49 1.04
N LYS A 190 15.87 10.72 0.45
CA LYS A 190 14.72 11.39 1.09
C LYS A 190 14.18 10.60 2.27
N VAL A 191 14.10 9.28 2.18
CA VAL A 191 13.72 8.42 3.31
C VAL A 191 14.69 8.59 4.48
N LYS A 192 16.01 8.61 4.23
CA LYS A 192 17.01 8.86 5.28
C LYS A 192 16.87 10.26 5.91
N GLU A 193 16.66 11.27 5.07
CA GLU A 193 16.49 12.67 5.48
C GLU A 193 15.21 12.86 6.33
N ILE A 194 14.08 12.34 5.88
CA ILE A 194 12.75 12.59 6.46
C ILE A 194 12.49 11.70 7.68
N ALA A 195 12.74 10.40 7.56
CA ALA A 195 12.40 9.45 8.62
C ALA A 195 13.46 9.34 9.72
N GLN A 196 14.72 9.71 9.46
CA GLN A 196 15.81 9.78 10.45
C GLN A 196 15.95 8.51 11.32
N GLY A 197 15.73 7.33 10.73
CA GLY A 197 15.84 6.05 11.41
C GLY A 197 14.55 5.54 12.06
N ALA A 198 13.45 6.30 12.02
CA ALA A 198 12.13 5.82 12.45
C ALA A 198 11.63 4.68 11.53
N PRO A 199 10.65 3.87 11.97
CA PRO A 199 10.04 2.84 11.15
C PRO A 199 9.44 3.40 9.85
N VAL A 200 9.71 2.72 8.72
CA VAL A 200 9.30 3.18 7.38
C VAL A 200 8.64 2.05 6.61
N PHE A 201 7.55 2.39 5.92
CA PHE A 201 6.98 1.63 4.79
C PHE A 201 7.17 2.43 3.51
N ILE A 202 7.53 1.76 2.42
CA ILE A 202 7.51 2.34 1.07
C ILE A 202 6.68 1.42 0.19
N THR A 203 5.68 1.98 -0.46
CA THR A 203 4.81 1.29 -1.41
C THR A 203 4.89 1.97 -2.78
N GLY A 204 4.55 1.26 -3.82
CA GLY A 204 4.46 1.89 -5.13
C GLY A 204 4.53 0.92 -6.29
N ASP A 205 4.29 1.48 -7.46
CA ASP A 205 4.67 0.91 -8.74
C ASP A 205 6.07 1.44 -9.12
N PHE A 206 7.04 0.56 -9.04
CA PHE A 206 8.43 0.91 -9.30
C PHE A 206 8.81 0.78 -10.77
N ASN A 207 7.94 0.20 -11.60
CA ASN A 207 8.22 -0.10 -13.01
C ASN A 207 9.56 -0.83 -13.23
N VAL A 208 10.02 -1.55 -12.22
CA VAL A 208 11.16 -2.49 -12.26
C VAL A 208 10.81 -3.70 -11.43
N ASP A 209 11.18 -4.88 -11.93
CA ASP A 209 10.98 -6.13 -11.20
C ASP A 209 12.17 -6.45 -10.27
N GLN A 210 12.03 -7.53 -9.51
CA GLN A 210 13.00 -8.00 -8.52
C GLN A 210 14.37 -8.37 -9.11
N ASP A 211 14.47 -8.60 -10.41
CA ASP A 211 15.70 -8.99 -11.10
C ASP A 211 16.45 -7.78 -11.69
N ASN A 212 15.85 -6.59 -11.64
CA ASN A 212 16.42 -5.37 -12.17
C ASN A 212 17.49 -4.77 -11.23
N GLU A 213 18.57 -4.23 -11.80
CA GLU A 213 19.62 -3.58 -11.02
C GLU A 213 19.11 -2.41 -10.15
N ILE A 214 18.07 -1.68 -10.63
CA ILE A 214 17.51 -0.51 -9.94
C ILE A 214 16.79 -0.96 -8.66
N TYR A 215 16.11 -2.12 -8.66
CA TYR A 215 15.55 -2.72 -7.45
C TYR A 215 16.63 -2.90 -6.36
N THR A 216 17.85 -3.25 -6.76
CA THR A 216 18.94 -3.43 -5.77
C THR A 216 19.36 -2.13 -5.07
N ILE A 217 19.01 -0.95 -5.61
CA ILE A 217 19.27 0.33 -4.92
C ILE A 217 18.48 0.40 -3.62
N PHE A 218 17.26 -0.12 -3.60
CA PHE A 218 16.42 -0.20 -2.40
C PHE A 218 16.91 -1.28 -1.44
N THR A 219 17.07 -2.53 -1.91
CA THR A 219 17.44 -3.67 -1.06
C THR A 219 18.86 -3.62 -0.51
N LYS A 220 19.80 -2.96 -1.22
CA LYS A 220 21.17 -2.74 -0.76
C LYS A 220 21.40 -1.38 -0.08
N SER A 221 20.33 -0.61 0.16
CA SER A 221 20.44 0.72 0.81
C SER A 221 20.92 0.67 2.26
N GLY A 222 20.83 -0.49 2.91
CA GLY A 222 21.10 -0.70 4.32
C GLY A 222 19.99 -0.25 5.27
N ILE A 223 18.91 0.35 4.73
CA ILE A 223 17.78 0.86 5.51
C ILE A 223 16.44 0.24 5.13
N LEU A 224 16.40 -0.59 4.09
CA LEU A 224 15.17 -1.20 3.56
C LEU A 224 15.37 -2.68 3.28
N LYS A 225 14.30 -3.46 3.45
CA LYS A 225 14.15 -4.85 3.01
C LYS A 225 12.81 -5.01 2.28
N ASP A 226 12.78 -5.87 1.25
CA ASP A 226 11.53 -6.20 0.55
C ASP A 226 10.65 -7.06 1.46
N CYS A 227 9.38 -6.70 1.58
CA CYS A 227 8.40 -7.46 2.33
C CYS A 227 8.19 -8.87 1.77
N TYR A 228 8.34 -9.08 0.46
CA TYR A 228 8.29 -10.40 -0.14
C TYR A 228 9.34 -11.34 0.46
N ASP A 229 10.59 -10.87 0.54
CA ASP A 229 11.71 -11.66 1.07
C ASP A 229 11.64 -11.82 2.57
N ALA A 230 11.16 -10.79 3.27
CA ALA A 230 11.05 -10.78 4.73
C ALA A 230 9.84 -11.57 5.27
N ALA A 231 8.83 -11.84 4.43
CA ALA A 231 7.60 -12.49 4.86
C ALA A 231 7.79 -13.97 5.21
N ARG A 232 7.19 -14.40 6.33
CA ARG A 232 7.09 -15.80 6.71
C ARG A 232 6.11 -16.56 5.81
N ILE A 233 5.00 -15.92 5.43
CA ILE A 233 3.96 -16.48 4.56
C ILE A 233 3.92 -15.66 3.27
N ARG A 234 3.97 -16.35 2.12
CA ARG A 234 3.84 -15.73 0.79
C ARG A 234 2.64 -16.32 0.06
N PHE A 235 1.61 -15.51 -0.15
CA PHE A 235 0.48 -15.79 -1.02
C PHE A 235 0.67 -14.96 -2.30
N ALA A 236 1.65 -15.34 -3.11
CA ALA A 236 2.19 -14.50 -4.18
C ALA A 236 2.74 -15.36 -5.33
N GLU A 237 1.90 -16.21 -5.90
CA GLU A 237 2.28 -17.04 -7.05
C GLU A 237 2.50 -16.18 -8.31
N ASN A 238 1.68 -15.12 -8.48
CA ASN A 238 1.74 -14.22 -9.62
C ASN A 238 2.66 -13.02 -9.37
N GLY A 239 3.22 -12.47 -10.47
CA GLY A 239 3.68 -11.11 -10.50
C GLY A 239 2.54 -10.10 -10.37
N THR A 240 2.84 -8.80 -10.39
CA THR A 240 1.86 -7.77 -10.03
C THR A 240 1.18 -7.09 -11.22
N PHE A 241 1.73 -7.17 -12.41
CA PHE A 241 1.14 -6.58 -13.63
C PHE A 241 0.42 -7.63 -14.49
N ASN A 242 -0.79 -7.34 -14.94
CA ASN A 242 -1.65 -8.25 -15.72
C ASN A 242 -2.17 -7.68 -17.05
N ALA A 243 -1.97 -6.37 -17.33
CA ALA A 243 -2.43 -5.70 -18.55
C ALA A 243 -3.94 -5.88 -18.84
N PHE A 244 -4.79 -6.01 -17.83
CA PHE A 244 -6.21 -6.40 -17.94
C PHE A 244 -6.48 -7.78 -18.55
N LYS A 245 -5.45 -8.64 -18.70
CA LYS A 245 -5.57 -9.99 -19.25
C LYS A 245 -5.68 -11.02 -18.13
N THR A 246 -6.76 -11.75 -18.11
CA THR A 246 -7.03 -12.76 -17.07
C THR A 246 -6.30 -14.08 -17.31
N GLU A 247 -5.79 -14.27 -18.52
CA GLU A 247 -5.04 -15.45 -18.97
C GLU A 247 -3.52 -15.26 -18.94
N TYR A 248 -3.02 -14.03 -18.62
CA TYR A 248 -1.57 -13.79 -18.60
C TYR A 248 -0.99 -14.11 -17.22
N TYR A 249 0.19 -14.69 -17.26
CA TYR A 249 0.99 -15.02 -16.09
C TYR A 249 2.39 -14.43 -16.22
N THR A 250 2.88 -13.88 -15.15
CA THR A 250 4.27 -13.46 -14.99
C THR A 250 4.71 -13.64 -13.55
N THR A 251 6.00 -13.81 -13.32
CA THR A 251 6.62 -13.78 -11.99
C THR A 251 7.18 -12.42 -11.64
N SER A 252 7.19 -11.47 -12.60
CA SER A 252 7.71 -10.12 -12.40
C SER A 252 6.81 -9.30 -11.47
N ARG A 253 7.35 -8.88 -10.34
CA ARG A 253 6.71 -7.99 -9.38
C ARG A 253 7.25 -6.59 -9.62
N ILE A 254 6.43 -5.67 -10.13
CA ILE A 254 6.82 -4.27 -10.32
C ILE A 254 6.19 -3.34 -9.28
N ASP A 255 5.21 -3.85 -8.55
CA ASP A 255 4.64 -3.20 -7.35
C ASP A 255 5.31 -3.82 -6.11
N HIS A 256 5.99 -2.98 -5.34
CA HIS A 256 6.77 -3.45 -4.18
C HIS A 256 6.29 -2.79 -2.89
N VAL A 257 6.50 -3.49 -1.80
CA VAL A 257 6.40 -2.96 -0.44
C VAL A 257 7.73 -3.20 0.26
N PHE A 258 8.43 -2.12 0.58
CA PHE A 258 9.66 -2.16 1.37
C PHE A 258 9.41 -1.68 2.79
N VAL A 259 10.15 -2.22 3.74
CA VAL A 259 10.09 -1.81 5.14
C VAL A 259 11.50 -1.61 5.71
N SER A 260 11.59 -0.75 6.74
CA SER A 260 12.82 -0.63 7.52
C SER A 260 13.07 -1.88 8.38
N PRO A 261 14.32 -2.16 8.80
CA PRO A 261 14.68 -3.40 9.52
C PRO A 261 13.87 -3.66 10.80
N GLY A 262 13.47 -2.63 11.54
CA GLY A 262 12.68 -2.77 12.79
C GLY A 262 11.20 -3.14 12.61
N ILE A 263 10.74 -3.34 11.37
CA ILE A 263 9.38 -3.81 11.07
C ILE A 263 9.42 -5.31 10.80
N GLN A 264 8.61 -6.08 11.53
CA GLN A 264 8.44 -7.51 11.28
C GLN A 264 7.34 -7.74 10.23
N VAL A 265 7.61 -8.63 9.27
CA VAL A 265 6.69 -8.97 8.19
C VAL A 265 6.21 -10.40 8.37
N GLU A 266 4.93 -10.57 8.67
CA GLU A 266 4.32 -11.88 8.89
C GLU A 266 3.89 -12.50 7.55
N ALA A 267 3.19 -11.75 6.71
CA ALA A 267 2.66 -12.27 5.46
C ALA A 267 2.71 -11.23 4.35
N TYR A 268 2.90 -11.70 3.13
CA TYR A 268 2.87 -10.94 1.88
C TYR A 268 1.93 -11.64 0.90
N GLY A 269 1.05 -10.90 0.24
CA GLY A 269 0.11 -11.45 -0.73
C GLY A 269 -0.06 -10.56 -1.95
N VAL A 270 -0.10 -11.19 -3.14
CA VAL A 270 -0.59 -10.59 -4.39
C VAL A 270 -2.00 -11.13 -4.62
N LEU A 271 -3.01 -10.25 -4.60
CA LEU A 271 -4.40 -10.68 -4.69
C LEU A 271 -4.88 -10.63 -6.13
N THR A 272 -5.11 -11.80 -6.71
CA THR A 272 -5.47 -12.00 -8.12
C THR A 272 -6.97 -12.16 -8.34
N ASN A 273 -7.80 -11.61 -7.46
CA ASN A 273 -9.25 -11.66 -7.61
C ASN A 273 -9.72 -10.90 -8.86
N SER A 274 -10.79 -11.39 -9.44
CA SER A 274 -11.41 -10.85 -10.64
C SER A 274 -12.91 -10.67 -10.43
N TYR A 275 -13.57 -9.97 -11.35
CA TYR A 275 -15.01 -9.82 -11.39
C TYR A 275 -15.56 -10.26 -12.74
N TRP A 276 -16.88 -10.34 -12.84
CA TRP A 276 -17.55 -10.86 -14.02
C TRP A 276 -18.50 -9.82 -14.60
N THR A 277 -18.55 -9.73 -15.93
CA THR A 277 -19.55 -8.94 -16.66
C THR A 277 -20.31 -9.87 -17.58
N PRO A 278 -21.63 -9.68 -17.78
CA PRO A 278 -22.40 -10.51 -18.69
C PRO A 278 -21.79 -10.52 -20.08
N ASP A 279 -21.77 -11.70 -20.73
CA ASP A 279 -21.53 -11.84 -22.16
C ASP A 279 -22.89 -11.99 -22.84
N GLU A 280 -23.30 -10.98 -23.58
CA GLU A 280 -24.61 -10.94 -24.23
C GLU A 280 -24.67 -11.83 -25.50
N THR A 281 -23.54 -12.45 -25.89
CA THR A 281 -23.41 -13.17 -27.16
C THR A 281 -23.66 -14.67 -27.08
N GLU A 282 -23.76 -15.24 -25.87
CA GLU A 282 -23.87 -16.70 -25.70
C GLU A 282 -25.08 -17.11 -24.84
N GLU A 283 -25.58 -18.33 -25.08
CA GLU A 283 -26.72 -18.91 -24.37
C GLU A 283 -26.31 -19.50 -23.01
N THR A 284 -27.26 -19.54 -22.07
CA THR A 284 -27.11 -20.17 -20.74
C THR A 284 -26.77 -21.66 -20.89
N LEU A 285 -25.70 -22.10 -20.24
CA LEU A 285 -25.25 -23.49 -20.24
C LEU A 285 -25.72 -24.21 -18.98
N LYS A 286 -26.13 -25.48 -19.15
CA LYS A 286 -26.31 -26.43 -18.04
C LYS A 286 -25.25 -27.52 -18.12
N SER A 287 -24.55 -27.74 -17.01
CA SER A 287 -23.64 -28.90 -16.89
C SER A 287 -24.46 -30.14 -16.50
N ALA A 288 -24.26 -31.23 -17.20
CA ALA A 288 -24.93 -32.51 -16.90
C ALA A 288 -24.61 -33.06 -15.51
N ASP A 289 -23.45 -32.69 -14.95
CA ASP A 289 -22.96 -33.13 -13.64
C ASP A 289 -23.25 -32.16 -12.52
N ALA A 290 -23.90 -31.00 -12.80
CA ALA A 290 -24.27 -30.04 -11.80
C ALA A 290 -25.68 -30.36 -11.19
N PRO A 291 -25.94 -29.98 -9.93
CA PRO A 291 -27.29 -30.02 -9.36
C PRO A 291 -28.28 -29.27 -10.26
N GLN A 292 -29.55 -29.73 -10.29
CA GLN A 292 -30.58 -29.18 -11.21
C GLN A 292 -30.86 -27.69 -10.98
N GLU A 293 -30.58 -27.20 -9.78
CA GLU A 293 -30.76 -25.79 -9.36
C GLU A 293 -29.69 -24.88 -9.92
N ILE A 294 -28.55 -25.42 -10.40
CA ILE A 294 -27.42 -24.65 -10.89
C ILE A 294 -27.52 -24.47 -12.40
N SER A 295 -27.49 -23.23 -12.86
CA SER A 295 -27.26 -22.84 -14.24
C SER A 295 -26.00 -21.99 -14.35
N PHE A 296 -25.33 -22.08 -15.49
CA PHE A 296 -24.15 -21.27 -15.78
C PHE A 296 -24.53 -20.28 -16.89
N ASP A 297 -24.38 -19.00 -16.56
CA ASP A 297 -24.51 -17.94 -17.54
C ASP A 297 -23.12 -17.61 -18.11
N ASN A 298 -23.05 -17.17 -19.35
CA ASN A 298 -21.82 -16.75 -19.96
C ASN A 298 -21.43 -15.36 -19.49
N TYR A 299 -20.24 -15.27 -18.94
CA TYR A 299 -19.68 -14.05 -18.39
C TYR A 299 -18.23 -13.88 -18.84
N ILE A 300 -17.85 -12.63 -19.07
CA ILE A 300 -16.46 -12.24 -19.33
C ILE A 300 -15.78 -11.98 -17.99
N ARG A 301 -14.71 -12.72 -17.71
CA ARG A 301 -13.87 -12.48 -16.53
C ARG A 301 -12.99 -11.26 -16.75
N ARG A 302 -12.94 -10.36 -15.75
CA ARG A 302 -12.19 -9.11 -15.83
C ARG A 302 -11.36 -8.87 -14.57
N ASN A 303 -10.20 -8.23 -14.73
CA ASN A 303 -9.40 -7.73 -13.63
C ASN A 303 -9.84 -6.30 -13.24
N PRO A 304 -9.88 -5.95 -11.94
CA PRO A 304 -10.28 -4.61 -11.48
C PRO A 304 -9.29 -3.51 -11.88
N SER A 305 -8.01 -3.86 -12.02
CA SER A 305 -6.93 -3.02 -12.55
C SER A 305 -6.03 -3.86 -13.46
N ASP A 306 -5.20 -3.22 -14.26
CA ASP A 306 -4.11 -3.88 -14.99
C ASP A 306 -2.93 -4.27 -14.07
N HIS A 307 -3.01 -3.93 -12.79
CA HIS A 307 -2.17 -4.41 -11.70
C HIS A 307 -2.98 -5.20 -10.67
N TYR A 308 -2.32 -6.13 -10.00
CA TYR A 308 -2.85 -6.79 -8.81
C TYR A 308 -2.38 -6.05 -7.56
N PRO A 309 -3.26 -5.85 -6.55
CA PRO A 309 -2.84 -5.24 -5.30
C PRO A 309 -1.91 -6.15 -4.50
N VAL A 310 -0.97 -5.53 -3.81
CA VAL A 310 -0.09 -6.16 -2.84
C VAL A 310 -0.56 -5.79 -1.44
N PHE A 311 -0.73 -6.81 -0.57
CA PHE A 311 -1.02 -6.61 0.84
C PHE A 311 0.01 -7.30 1.74
N VAL A 312 0.36 -6.61 2.82
CA VAL A 312 1.38 -7.05 3.77
C VAL A 312 0.84 -6.97 5.20
N LYS A 313 0.92 -8.09 5.93
CA LYS A 313 0.72 -8.10 7.39
C LYS A 313 2.05 -7.82 8.05
N ALA A 314 2.12 -6.74 8.80
CA ALA A 314 3.34 -6.30 9.45
C ALA A 314 3.09 -5.83 10.88
N THR A 315 4.16 -5.81 11.68
CA THR A 315 4.15 -5.35 13.06
C THR A 315 5.19 -4.27 13.25
N VAL A 316 4.79 -3.11 13.78
CA VAL A 316 5.67 -1.99 14.11
C VAL A 316 6.04 -2.06 15.59
N GLY A 317 7.36 -1.99 15.87
CA GLY A 317 7.88 -1.81 17.23
C GLY A 317 7.93 -3.07 18.09
N SER A 318 8.18 -4.24 17.51
CA SER A 318 8.74 -5.38 18.23
C SER A 318 10.26 -5.15 18.39
N GLU A 319 10.74 -4.95 19.60
CA GLU A 319 12.16 -5.16 19.89
C GLU A 319 12.42 -6.68 19.86
N GLU A 320 13.48 -7.09 19.14
CA GLU A 320 14.05 -8.42 19.25
C GLU A 320 14.67 -8.62 20.63
#